data_bdeee4f95122e245e2c4c90da4665b1c
#
_entry.id   bdeee4f95122e245e2c4c90da4665b1c
#
_cell.length_a   1.000
_cell.length_b   1.000
_cell.length_c   1.000
_cell.angle_alpha   90.00
_cell.angle_beta   90.00
_cell.angle_gamma   90.00
#
_symmetry.space_group_name_H-M   'P 1'
#
loop_
_entity.id
_entity.type
_entity.pdbx_description
1 polymer ?
#
loop_
_entity_poly.entity_id
_entity_poly.type
_entity_poly.pdbx_seq_one_letter_code
_entity_poly.pdbx_strand_id
1 'polypeptide(L)'
;MKKSLFFPLLIVSLLSVPSLLFAQEAGSGTEKPAVSVANNTKTATLSGTVSQEVLPTPPSEDAAAWTLVGGNSSYEVYYDTRSLQYDEKTGIITIWNKWVQKGAVGTGRTILLQSKYDVRLRVVSDLVQYTYNGLGQETGQEKVADQSWYPLSPNTLGMELCQALKGYLLNQ
;
A
#
# COMPACT_ATOMS: atom_id res chain seq x y z
N MET A 1 50.82 -6.12 -11.36
CA MET A 1 50.03 -6.91 -10.41
C MET A 1 48.58 -6.41 -10.45
N LYS A 2 47.69 -7.11 -11.15
CA LYS A 2 46.26 -6.76 -11.27
C LYS A 2 45.50 -7.47 -10.18
N LYS A 3 44.90 -6.71 -9.23
CA LYS A 3 44.01 -7.24 -8.21
C LYS A 3 42.60 -7.27 -8.80
N SER A 4 42.08 -8.48 -9.06
CA SER A 4 40.70 -8.73 -9.44
C SER A 4 39.82 -8.59 -8.21
N LEU A 5 38.85 -7.65 -8.23
CA LEU A 5 37.81 -7.54 -7.22
C LEU A 5 36.64 -8.43 -7.66
N PHE A 6 36.47 -9.52 -6.94
CA PHE A 6 35.24 -10.32 -7.02
C PHE A 6 34.12 -9.60 -6.29
N PHE A 7 33.07 -9.23 -7.02
CA PHE A 7 31.80 -8.80 -6.44
C PHE A 7 30.91 -10.03 -6.23
N PRO A 8 30.40 -10.29 -5.03
CA PRO A 8 29.40 -11.32 -4.84
C PRO A 8 28.05 -10.84 -5.34
N LEU A 9 27.47 -11.65 -6.22
CA LEU A 9 26.13 -11.54 -6.78
C LEU A 9 25.10 -11.75 -5.66
N LEU A 10 24.45 -10.67 -5.22
CA LEU A 10 23.36 -10.73 -4.25
C LEU A 10 22.08 -11.18 -4.95
N ILE A 11 21.69 -12.42 -4.72
CA ILE A 11 20.44 -13.01 -5.20
C ILE A 11 19.28 -12.34 -4.44
N VAL A 12 18.53 -11.51 -5.15
CA VAL A 12 17.27 -10.97 -4.65
C VAL A 12 16.22 -12.07 -4.74
N SER A 13 15.80 -12.60 -3.59
CA SER A 13 14.65 -13.50 -3.46
C SER A 13 13.38 -12.79 -3.93
N LEU A 14 12.83 -13.24 -5.07
CA LEU A 14 11.46 -12.92 -5.45
C LEU A 14 10.52 -13.58 -4.43
N LEU A 15 9.83 -12.76 -3.67
CA LEU A 15 8.65 -13.19 -2.91
C LEU A 15 7.53 -13.49 -3.91
N SER A 16 7.28 -14.78 -4.10
CA SER A 16 6.16 -15.31 -4.87
C SER A 16 4.84 -15.03 -4.12
N VAL A 17 3.99 -14.25 -4.74
CA VAL A 17 2.60 -14.05 -4.32
C VAL A 17 1.82 -15.32 -4.65
N PRO A 18 1.06 -15.93 -3.72
CA PRO A 18 0.24 -17.07 -4.04
C PRO A 18 -0.95 -16.65 -4.91
N SER A 19 -0.96 -17.16 -6.15
CA SER A 19 -2.13 -17.09 -7.03
C SER A 19 -3.24 -17.96 -6.47
N LEU A 20 -4.35 -17.36 -6.06
CA LEU A 20 -5.60 -18.05 -5.77
C LEU A 20 -6.19 -18.56 -7.08
N LEU A 21 -6.05 -19.89 -7.29
CA LEU A 21 -6.73 -20.63 -8.34
C LEU A 21 -8.22 -20.68 -8.03
N PHE A 22 -9.06 -20.04 -8.85
CA PHE A 22 -10.50 -20.31 -8.89
C PHE A 22 -10.69 -21.58 -9.72
N ALA A 23 -11.02 -22.68 -9.06
CA ALA A 23 -11.53 -23.88 -9.71
C ALA A 23 -12.99 -23.69 -10.06
N GLN A 24 -13.29 -23.70 -11.36
CA GLN A 24 -14.63 -23.74 -11.93
C GLN A 24 -15.03 -25.22 -12.06
N GLU A 25 -15.92 -25.68 -11.21
CA GLU A 25 -16.58 -26.98 -11.42
C GLU A 25 -17.92 -26.80 -12.14
N ALA A 26 -17.96 -27.35 -13.33
CA ALA A 26 -19.19 -27.62 -14.07
C ALA A 26 -19.66 -29.04 -13.68
N GLY A 27 -20.83 -29.15 -13.07
CA GLY A 27 -21.47 -30.42 -12.73
C GLY A 27 -22.96 -30.37 -13.04
N SER A 28 -23.33 -31.05 -14.14
CA SER A 28 -24.70 -31.36 -14.60
C SER A 28 -25.32 -32.46 -13.75
N GLY A 29 -26.65 -32.42 -13.54
CA GLY A 29 -27.41 -33.65 -13.32
C GLY A 29 -28.48 -33.62 -12.23
N THR A 30 -29.71 -33.33 -12.60
CA THR A 30 -30.92 -34.15 -12.49
C THR A 30 -31.49 -34.58 -11.11
N GLU A 31 -32.79 -34.23 -10.98
CA GLU A 31 -33.91 -34.90 -10.33
C GLU A 31 -34.32 -34.62 -8.87
N LYS A 32 -35.59 -34.24 -8.82
CA LYS A 32 -36.57 -34.06 -7.75
C LYS A 32 -36.89 -35.39 -7.02
N PRO A 33 -37.43 -35.47 -5.76
CA PRO A 33 -38.75 -34.88 -5.47
C PRO A 33 -38.92 -34.22 -4.08
N ALA A 34 -40.07 -33.59 -3.94
CA ALA A 34 -40.59 -32.82 -2.86
C ALA A 34 -40.81 -33.57 -1.53
N VAL A 35 -40.49 -32.90 -0.41
CA VAL A 35 -41.22 -33.05 0.86
C VAL A 35 -41.40 -31.69 1.52
N SER A 36 -42.65 -31.30 1.66
CA SER A 36 -43.12 -30.15 2.41
C SER A 36 -43.00 -30.41 3.90
N VAL A 37 -42.24 -29.59 4.61
CA VAL A 37 -42.39 -29.44 6.07
C VAL A 37 -42.33 -27.94 6.38
N ALA A 38 -43.49 -27.43 6.77
CA ALA A 38 -43.63 -26.10 7.32
C ALA A 38 -42.96 -26.04 8.68
N ASN A 39 -41.90 -25.24 8.81
CA ASN A 39 -41.44 -24.79 10.10
C ASN A 39 -41.30 -23.26 10.10
N ASN A 40 -42.21 -22.64 10.86
CA ASN A 40 -42.16 -21.24 11.26
C ASN A 40 -40.85 -20.96 11.99
N THR A 41 -39.88 -20.48 11.30
CA THR A 41 -38.70 -19.88 11.91
C THR A 41 -38.80 -18.36 11.75
N LYS A 42 -39.10 -17.71 12.85
CA LYS A 42 -39.11 -16.26 13.04
C LYS A 42 -37.72 -15.73 12.68
N THR A 43 -37.59 -15.20 11.44
CA THR A 43 -36.37 -14.55 10.97
C THR A 43 -36.23 -13.25 11.73
N ALA A 44 -35.41 -13.27 12.75
CA ALA A 44 -34.91 -12.03 13.34
C ALA A 44 -34.00 -11.35 12.31
N THR A 45 -34.55 -10.33 11.64
CA THR A 45 -33.78 -9.43 10.78
C THR A 45 -32.86 -8.61 11.69
N LEU A 46 -31.61 -9.10 11.86
CA LEU A 46 -30.53 -8.29 12.40
C LEU A 46 -30.15 -7.28 11.31
N SER A 47 -30.84 -6.14 11.27
CA SER A 47 -30.36 -4.94 10.59
C SER A 47 -29.13 -4.40 11.34
N GLY A 48 -28.04 -5.13 11.26
CA GLY A 48 -26.72 -4.61 11.59
C GLY A 48 -26.36 -3.63 10.49
N THR A 49 -26.50 -2.33 10.75
CA THR A 49 -25.88 -1.30 9.93
C THR A 49 -24.37 -1.52 10.06
N VAL A 50 -23.78 -2.24 9.11
CA VAL A 50 -22.32 -2.31 8.98
C VAL A 50 -21.91 -0.88 8.61
N SER A 51 -21.43 -0.12 9.58
CA SER A 51 -20.80 1.17 9.32
C SER A 51 -19.62 0.89 8.39
N GLN A 52 -19.80 1.19 7.12
CA GLN A 52 -18.72 1.09 6.14
C GLN A 52 -17.64 2.09 6.58
N GLU A 53 -16.51 1.59 7.04
CA GLU A 53 -15.39 2.42 7.43
C GLU A 53 -14.95 3.22 6.19
N VAL A 54 -15.09 4.54 6.26
CA VAL A 54 -14.67 5.42 5.16
C VAL A 54 -13.15 5.53 5.20
N LEU A 55 -12.49 5.02 4.16
CA LEU A 55 -11.04 5.15 4.02
C LEU A 55 -10.66 6.62 3.77
N PRO A 56 -9.50 7.08 4.30
CA PRO A 56 -8.97 8.39 3.99
C PRO A 56 -8.76 8.56 2.49
N THR A 57 -9.34 9.60 1.91
CA THR A 57 -9.20 9.89 0.47
C THR A 57 -7.80 10.45 0.19
N PRO A 58 -7.09 9.94 -0.84
CA PRO A 58 -5.82 10.50 -1.23
C PRO A 58 -5.99 11.94 -1.76
N PRO A 59 -4.95 12.80 -1.62
CA PRO A 59 -4.98 14.12 -2.20
C PRO A 59 -5.06 14.02 -3.74
N SER A 60 -5.87 14.89 -4.36
CA SER A 60 -5.87 15.00 -5.82
C SER A 60 -4.53 15.53 -6.32
N GLU A 61 -4.14 15.22 -7.54
CA GLU A 61 -2.88 15.70 -8.13
C GLU A 61 -2.77 17.23 -8.10
N ASP A 62 -3.86 17.96 -8.31
CA ASP A 62 -3.89 19.45 -8.27
C ASP A 62 -3.80 20.00 -6.84
N ALA A 63 -4.30 19.26 -5.85
CA ALA A 63 -4.30 19.70 -4.45
C ALA A 63 -3.02 19.33 -3.70
N ALA A 64 -2.30 18.29 -4.16
CA ALA A 64 -1.08 17.81 -3.54
C ALA A 64 0.13 18.72 -3.86
N ALA A 65 1.09 18.75 -2.94
CA ALA A 65 2.40 19.36 -3.15
C ALA A 65 3.46 18.24 -3.16
N TRP A 66 3.49 17.48 -4.25
CA TRP A 66 4.41 16.35 -4.40
C TRP A 66 5.86 16.81 -4.48
N THR A 67 6.66 16.35 -3.53
CA THR A 67 8.11 16.57 -3.49
C THR A 67 8.82 15.26 -3.78
N LEU A 68 9.69 15.25 -4.81
CA LEU A 68 10.50 14.09 -5.16
C LEU A 68 11.54 13.84 -4.06
N VAL A 69 11.58 12.61 -3.56
CA VAL A 69 12.59 12.12 -2.62
C VAL A 69 13.81 11.61 -3.37
N GLY A 70 13.56 10.71 -4.33
CA GLY A 70 14.58 10.04 -5.11
C GLY A 70 13.99 8.93 -5.96
N GLY A 71 14.86 8.13 -6.57
CA GLY A 71 14.43 7.03 -7.39
C GLY A 71 15.56 6.06 -7.70
N ASN A 72 15.17 4.88 -8.17
CA ASN A 72 16.07 3.85 -8.69
C ASN A 72 15.65 3.44 -10.11
N SER A 73 16.14 2.30 -10.60
CA SER A 73 15.76 1.79 -11.93
C SER A 73 14.29 1.40 -12.06
N SER A 74 13.61 1.15 -10.94
CA SER A 74 12.25 0.60 -10.91
C SER A 74 11.19 1.59 -10.44
N TYR A 75 11.54 2.52 -9.53
CA TYR A 75 10.58 3.43 -8.91
C TYR A 75 11.14 4.85 -8.76
N GLU A 76 10.22 5.81 -8.71
CA GLU A 76 10.40 7.15 -8.14
C GLU A 76 9.48 7.28 -6.94
N VAL A 77 9.93 8.00 -5.90
CA VAL A 77 9.21 8.18 -4.65
C VAL A 77 9.02 9.67 -4.38
N TYR A 78 7.80 10.02 -4.03
CA TYR A 78 7.39 11.38 -3.68
C TYR A 78 6.64 11.37 -2.36
N TYR A 79 6.60 12.50 -1.67
CA TYR A 79 5.69 12.75 -0.55
C TYR A 79 4.94 14.07 -0.74
N ASP A 80 3.74 14.14 -0.19
CA ASP A 80 2.91 15.35 -0.26
C ASP A 80 3.11 16.18 1.00
N THR A 81 3.79 17.33 0.87
CA THR A 81 4.10 18.23 1.99
C THR A 81 2.88 18.86 2.63
N ARG A 82 1.74 18.97 1.91
CA ARG A 82 0.49 19.51 2.45
C ARG A 82 -0.25 18.52 3.35
N SER A 83 -0.06 17.23 3.12
CA SER A 83 -0.68 16.18 3.92
C SER A 83 0.12 15.82 5.17
N LEU A 84 1.30 16.42 5.35
CA LEU A 84 2.18 16.11 6.47
C LEU A 84 1.54 16.56 7.79
N GLN A 85 1.36 15.60 8.69
CA GLN A 85 0.89 15.81 10.05
C GLN A 85 1.95 15.28 11.02
N TYR A 86 2.46 16.16 11.87
CA TYR A 86 3.45 15.80 12.88
C TYR A 86 2.81 15.83 14.27
N ASP A 87 2.87 14.72 14.97
CA ASP A 87 2.47 14.64 16.37
C ASP A 87 3.71 14.84 17.26
N GLU A 88 3.84 16.01 17.85
CA GLU A 88 4.97 16.38 18.72
C GLU A 88 5.10 15.47 19.95
N LYS A 89 3.98 14.92 20.46
CA LYS A 89 3.99 14.07 21.66
C LYS A 89 4.60 12.71 21.39
N THR A 90 4.27 12.13 20.27
CA THR A 90 4.76 10.79 19.88
C THR A 90 5.99 10.86 18.98
N GLY A 91 6.19 11.99 18.28
CA GLY A 91 7.24 12.15 17.27
C GLY A 91 6.95 11.42 15.97
N ILE A 92 5.67 11.10 15.73
CA ILE A 92 5.21 10.37 14.54
C ILE A 92 4.75 11.35 13.46
N ILE A 93 5.15 11.08 12.22
CA ILE A 93 4.66 11.78 11.02
C ILE A 93 3.63 10.91 10.35
N THR A 94 2.44 11.44 10.05
CA THR A 94 1.48 10.82 9.13
C THR A 94 1.50 11.59 7.83
N ILE A 95 1.60 10.88 6.68
CA ILE A 95 1.80 11.52 5.38
C ILE A 95 1.29 10.65 4.24
N TRP A 96 0.85 11.28 3.14
CA TRP A 96 0.68 10.62 1.86
C TRP A 96 1.99 10.57 1.10
N ASN A 97 2.34 9.39 0.60
CA ASN A 97 3.50 9.19 -0.27
C ASN A 97 3.09 8.44 -1.55
N LYS A 98 3.82 8.69 -2.63
CA LYS A 98 3.53 8.20 -3.97
C LYS A 98 4.74 7.46 -4.52
N TRP A 99 4.52 6.23 -4.97
CA TRP A 99 5.50 5.36 -5.59
C TRP A 99 5.12 5.15 -7.05
N VAL A 100 5.91 5.70 -7.95
CA VAL A 100 5.67 5.63 -9.40
C VAL A 100 6.62 4.60 -9.99
N GLN A 101 6.07 3.51 -10.49
CA GLN A 101 6.86 2.49 -11.18
C GLN A 101 7.31 3.02 -12.53
N LYS A 102 8.61 2.93 -12.82
CA LYS A 102 9.17 3.27 -14.12
C LYS A 102 8.84 2.16 -15.13
N GLY A 103 8.46 2.56 -16.34
CA GLY A 103 8.09 1.62 -17.40
C GLY A 103 7.78 2.34 -18.69
N ALA A 104 7.41 1.59 -19.72
CA ALA A 104 6.88 2.17 -20.96
C ALA A 104 5.58 2.94 -20.67
N VAL A 105 5.30 3.95 -21.47
CA VAL A 105 4.08 4.77 -21.35
C VAL A 105 2.84 3.86 -21.29
N GLY A 106 1.99 4.07 -20.30
CA GLY A 106 0.76 3.30 -20.09
C GLY A 106 0.93 1.96 -19.37
N THR A 107 2.15 1.51 -19.10
CA THR A 107 2.41 0.22 -18.41
C THR A 107 2.84 0.38 -16.95
N GLY A 108 3.20 1.59 -16.54
CA GLY A 108 3.60 1.89 -15.17
C GLY A 108 2.46 1.68 -14.17
N ARG A 109 2.82 1.54 -12.91
CA ARG A 109 1.89 1.45 -11.79
C ARG A 109 2.21 2.58 -10.81
N THR A 110 1.19 3.23 -10.29
CA THR A 110 1.33 4.19 -9.21
C THR A 110 0.67 3.64 -7.95
N ILE A 111 1.37 3.71 -6.85
CA ILE A 111 0.87 3.34 -5.52
C ILE A 111 0.88 4.60 -4.66
N LEU A 112 -0.28 4.98 -4.12
CA LEU A 112 -0.41 6.01 -3.10
C LEU A 112 -0.58 5.31 -1.74
N LEU A 113 0.24 5.68 -0.78
CA LEU A 113 0.19 5.16 0.58
C LEU A 113 -0.05 6.31 1.56
N GLN A 114 -0.99 6.13 2.48
CA GLN A 114 -0.97 6.89 3.72
C GLN A 114 -0.18 6.09 4.74
N SER A 115 0.90 6.66 5.25
CA SER A 115 1.83 5.96 6.14
C SER A 115 2.18 6.80 7.35
N LYS A 116 2.51 6.11 8.44
CA LYS A 116 3.11 6.69 9.64
C LYS A 116 4.61 6.39 9.65
N TYR A 117 5.41 7.39 10.01
CA TYR A 117 6.86 7.27 10.17
C TYR A 117 7.28 7.68 11.57
N ASP A 118 8.03 6.83 12.28
CA ASP A 118 8.88 7.29 13.38
C ASP A 118 10.30 7.47 12.83
N VAL A 119 10.65 8.74 12.56
CA VAL A 119 11.94 9.08 11.93
C VAL A 119 13.14 8.89 12.86
N ARG A 120 12.92 8.77 14.19
CA ARG A 120 13.96 8.50 15.19
C ARG A 120 14.28 7.01 15.21
N LEU A 121 13.26 6.16 15.22
CA LEU A 121 13.38 4.71 15.22
C LEU A 121 13.61 4.15 13.82
N ARG A 122 13.37 4.95 12.76
CA ARG A 122 13.47 4.55 11.34
C ARG A 122 12.55 3.38 11.04
N VAL A 123 11.31 3.50 11.46
CA VAL A 123 10.25 2.52 11.21
C VAL A 123 9.08 3.18 10.49
N VAL A 124 8.32 2.37 9.75
CA VAL A 124 7.12 2.79 9.02
C VAL A 124 5.97 1.84 9.32
N SER A 125 4.76 2.37 9.25
CA SER A 125 3.50 1.61 9.31
C SER A 125 2.57 2.17 8.24
N ASP A 126 2.18 1.36 7.27
CA ASP A 126 1.23 1.73 6.23
C ASP A 126 -0.20 1.58 6.74
N LEU A 127 -1.06 2.53 6.40
CA LEU A 127 -2.45 2.59 6.87
C LEU A 127 -3.43 2.24 5.76
N VAL A 128 -3.27 2.88 4.61
CA VAL A 128 -4.16 2.77 3.46
C VAL A 128 -3.34 2.78 2.18
N GLN A 129 -3.73 1.95 1.22
CA GLN A 129 -3.12 1.87 -0.10
C GLN A 129 -4.15 2.10 -1.20
N TYR A 130 -3.78 2.92 -2.18
CA TYR A 130 -4.47 3.05 -3.46
C TYR A 130 -3.53 2.68 -4.59
N THR A 131 -4.05 1.98 -5.58
CA THR A 131 -3.27 1.53 -6.74
C THR A 131 -3.89 2.06 -8.01
N TYR A 132 -3.06 2.58 -8.90
CA TYR A 132 -3.44 3.10 -10.21
C TYR A 132 -2.62 2.40 -11.30
N ASN A 133 -3.24 2.19 -12.46
CA ASN A 133 -2.53 1.72 -13.66
C ASN A 133 -1.76 2.87 -14.34
N GLY A 134 -1.02 2.57 -15.40
CA GLY A 134 -0.24 3.55 -16.14
C GLY A 134 -1.06 4.61 -16.91
N LEU A 135 -2.39 4.47 -16.92
CA LEU A 135 -3.33 5.47 -17.47
C LEU A 135 -3.93 6.35 -16.36
N GLY A 136 -3.49 6.20 -15.11
CA GLY A 136 -4.01 6.94 -13.97
C GLY A 136 -5.39 6.46 -13.47
N GLN A 137 -5.88 5.33 -13.94
CA GLN A 137 -7.14 4.77 -13.48
C GLN A 137 -6.90 3.98 -12.20
N GLU A 138 -7.73 4.20 -11.18
CA GLU A 138 -7.69 3.42 -9.95
C GLU A 138 -8.03 1.97 -10.23
N THR A 139 -7.20 1.06 -9.74
CA THR A 139 -7.35 -0.39 -9.89
C THR A 139 -7.55 -1.11 -8.57
N GLY A 140 -7.39 -0.42 -7.46
CA GLY A 140 -7.66 -0.96 -6.13
C GLY A 140 -7.45 0.05 -5.02
N GLN A 141 -8.20 -0.16 -3.94
CA GLN A 141 -8.04 0.54 -2.68
C GLN A 141 -8.19 -0.46 -1.54
N GLU A 142 -7.35 -0.34 -0.54
CA GLU A 142 -7.42 -1.22 0.62
C GLU A 142 -6.90 -0.55 1.89
N LYS A 143 -7.50 -0.89 3.03
CA LYS A 143 -6.90 -0.65 4.32
C LYS A 143 -5.84 -1.72 4.54
N VAL A 144 -4.63 -1.31 4.91
CA VAL A 144 -3.56 -2.27 5.21
C VAL A 144 -3.97 -3.06 6.46
N ALA A 145 -4.12 -4.37 6.30
CA ALA A 145 -4.63 -5.24 7.36
C ALA A 145 -3.66 -5.32 8.55
N ASP A 146 -2.36 -5.41 8.27
CA ASP A 146 -1.30 -5.36 9.28
C ASP A 146 -0.66 -3.97 9.32
N GLN A 147 -1.04 -3.18 10.31
CA GLN A 147 -0.49 -1.85 10.57
C GLN A 147 0.67 -1.89 11.58
N SER A 148 1.35 -3.01 11.68
CA SER A 148 2.55 -3.15 12.50
C SER A 148 3.67 -2.24 12.00
N TRP A 149 4.54 -1.86 12.92
CA TRP A 149 5.73 -1.11 12.60
C TRP A 149 6.83 -2.03 12.07
N TYR A 150 7.41 -1.69 10.92
CA TYR A 150 8.55 -2.43 10.38
C TYR A 150 9.75 -1.51 10.12
N PRO A 151 10.96 -2.03 10.35
CA PRO A 151 12.18 -1.27 10.22
C PRO A 151 12.49 -0.98 8.74
N LEU A 152 12.97 0.23 8.47
CA LEU A 152 13.44 0.63 7.16
C LEU A 152 14.90 0.18 6.96
N SER A 153 15.14 -0.58 5.90
CA SER A 153 16.48 -1.04 5.57
C SER A 153 17.35 0.11 5.01
N PRO A 154 18.64 0.18 5.38
CA PRO A 154 19.57 1.13 4.79
C PRO A 154 19.64 1.04 3.27
N ASN A 155 19.90 2.15 2.60
CA ASN A 155 20.05 2.26 1.15
C ASN A 155 18.79 1.84 0.37
N THR A 156 17.61 2.05 0.95
CA THR A 156 16.31 1.86 0.28
C THR A 156 15.61 3.20 0.10
N LEU A 157 14.72 3.29 -0.90
CA LEU A 157 13.89 4.48 -1.12
C LEU A 157 13.00 4.81 0.09
N GLY A 158 12.55 3.80 0.84
CA GLY A 158 11.82 4.02 2.10
C GLY A 158 12.68 4.70 3.17
N MET A 159 13.96 4.35 3.27
CA MET A 159 14.90 5.03 4.17
C MET A 159 15.20 6.45 3.69
N GLU A 160 15.35 6.68 2.39
CA GLU A 160 15.52 8.01 1.81
C GLU A 160 14.32 8.90 2.11
N LEU A 161 13.09 8.37 1.98
CA LEU A 161 11.87 9.08 2.36
C LEU A 161 11.87 9.44 3.86
N CYS A 162 12.21 8.50 4.73
CA CYS A 162 12.31 8.75 6.17
C CYS A 162 13.33 9.87 6.49
N GLN A 163 14.46 9.90 5.79
CA GLN A 163 15.48 10.95 5.94
C GLN A 163 14.99 12.30 5.41
N ALA A 164 14.29 12.33 4.29
CA ALA A 164 13.68 13.55 3.74
C ALA A 164 12.66 14.15 4.72
N LEU A 165 11.80 13.32 5.31
CA LEU A 165 10.83 13.74 6.33
C LEU A 165 11.51 14.30 7.57
N LYS A 166 12.59 13.66 8.04
CA LYS A 166 13.41 14.19 9.13
C LYS A 166 14.01 15.55 8.79
N GLY A 167 14.55 15.71 7.58
CA GLY A 167 15.09 16.96 7.09
C GLY A 167 14.05 18.07 7.02
N TYR A 168 12.83 17.73 6.57
CA TYR A 168 11.71 18.67 6.53
C TYR A 168 11.37 19.22 7.93
N LEU A 169 11.28 18.36 8.96
CA LEU A 169 10.99 18.78 10.33
C LEU A 169 12.08 19.68 10.95
N LEU A 170 13.35 19.52 10.55
CA LEU A 170 14.45 20.32 11.09
C LEU A 170 14.50 21.72 10.47
N ASN A 171 13.79 21.98 9.38
CA ASN A 171 13.77 23.23 8.64
C ASN A 171 12.46 24.02 8.81
N GLN A 172 11.57 23.59 9.71
CA GLN A 172 10.37 24.34 10.14
C GLN A 172 10.68 25.19 11.35
#